data_914adbf16896e8997b5d0aca217d3072
#
_entry.id   914adbf16896e8997b5d0aca217d3072
#
_cell.length_a   1.000
_cell.length_b   1.000
_cell.length_c   1.000
_cell.angle_alpha   90.00
_cell.angle_beta   90.00
_cell.angle_gamma   90.00
#
_symmetry.space_group_name_H-M   'P 1'
#
loop_
_entity.id
_entity.type
_entity.pdbx_description
1 polymer ?
#
loop_
_entity_poly.entity_id
_entity_poly.type
_entity_poly.pdbx_seq_one_letter_code
_entity_poly.pdbx_strand_id
1 'polypeptide(L)'
;ERYTVLPYRRSGRSGLKLPAVSLGLWHNFGGTDRFETGRAVIRAAFDHGITHFDLANNYGPPPGGAEETFGALLRTDLRPYRDELFISSKAGYTMWPGPYGDWGSRKYLIASLDQSLKRMVLDYVDIFYHHRPDPETPLEETMAALTHIVSSGRALYVGLSNYPADLMRQAAALLRDRGTPCVIHQ
;
A
#
# COMPACT_ATOMS: atom_id res chain seq x y z
N GLU A 1 -16.79 18.86 7.30
CA GLU A 1 -17.80 18.17 6.43
C GLU A 1 -17.16 17.44 5.23
N ARG A 2 -15.84 17.15 5.25
CA ARG A 2 -15.12 16.50 4.11
C ARG A 2 -15.73 15.16 3.67
N TYR A 3 -16.34 14.43 4.60
CA TYR A 3 -16.90 13.09 4.33
C TYR A 3 -18.24 13.09 3.58
N THR A 4 -18.80 14.26 3.30
CA THR A 4 -20.04 14.40 2.53
C THR A 4 -19.79 14.82 1.08
N VAL A 5 -18.53 15.14 0.73
CA VAL A 5 -18.16 15.64 -0.61
C VAL A 5 -18.09 14.49 -1.63
N LEU A 6 -17.57 13.34 -1.21
CA LEU A 6 -17.42 12.16 -2.08
C LEU A 6 -18.17 10.96 -1.52
N PRO A 7 -18.75 10.12 -2.39
CA PRO A 7 -19.34 8.87 -1.95
C PRO A 7 -18.25 7.87 -1.53
N TYR A 8 -18.52 7.12 -0.46
CA TYR A 8 -17.71 6.01 0.00
C TYR A 8 -18.37 4.68 -0.39
N ARG A 9 -17.59 3.76 -0.93
CA ARG A 9 -18.08 2.47 -1.43
C ARG A 9 -17.42 1.32 -0.68
N ARG A 10 -18.19 0.32 -0.35
CA ARG A 10 -17.67 -0.89 0.30
C ARG A 10 -16.78 -1.68 -0.65
N SER A 11 -15.62 -2.09 -0.16
CA SER A 11 -14.73 -3.00 -0.89
C SER A 11 -15.19 -4.44 -0.68
N GLY A 12 -15.92 -4.97 -1.67
CA GLY A 12 -16.46 -6.33 -1.64
C GLY A 12 -17.26 -6.63 -0.39
N ARG A 13 -16.92 -7.72 0.30
CA ARG A 13 -17.57 -8.17 1.55
C ARG A 13 -16.81 -7.75 2.81
N SER A 14 -15.78 -6.92 2.68
CA SER A 14 -15.00 -6.43 3.83
C SER A 14 -15.73 -5.31 4.57
N GLY A 15 -15.21 -4.93 5.74
CA GLY A 15 -15.66 -3.75 6.49
C GLY A 15 -15.22 -2.42 5.89
N LEU A 16 -14.32 -2.43 4.86
CA LEU A 16 -13.74 -1.24 4.28
C LEU A 16 -14.75 -0.45 3.45
N LYS A 17 -14.71 0.86 3.62
CA LYS A 17 -15.38 1.83 2.76
C LYS A 17 -14.34 2.78 2.20
N LEU A 18 -14.03 2.64 0.93
CA LEU A 18 -13.08 3.49 0.24
C LEU A 18 -13.79 4.68 -0.41
N PRO A 19 -13.16 5.87 -0.45
CA PRO A 19 -13.69 6.97 -1.23
C PRO A 19 -13.72 6.58 -2.71
N ALA A 20 -14.66 7.16 -3.47
CA ALA A 20 -14.80 6.85 -4.90
C ALA A 20 -13.56 7.22 -5.73
N VAL A 21 -12.72 8.11 -5.21
CA VAL A 21 -11.44 8.55 -5.79
C VAL A 21 -10.35 8.36 -4.76
N SER A 22 -9.21 7.81 -5.17
CA SER A 22 -7.99 7.69 -4.37
C SER A 22 -6.89 8.55 -4.96
N LEU A 23 -5.96 9.04 -4.13
CA LEU A 23 -4.79 9.75 -4.60
C LEU A 23 -3.59 8.80 -4.69
N GLY A 24 -3.15 8.52 -5.93
CA GLY A 24 -1.90 7.79 -6.18
C GLY A 24 -0.70 8.71 -6.07
N LEU A 25 0.35 8.26 -5.37
CA LEU A 25 1.55 9.05 -5.12
C LEU A 25 2.75 8.58 -5.97
N TRP A 26 2.51 8.08 -7.17
CA TRP A 26 3.59 7.63 -8.03
C TRP A 26 4.39 8.81 -8.62
N HIS A 27 3.71 9.77 -9.23
CA HIS A 27 4.32 10.96 -9.84
C HIS A 27 4.13 12.20 -8.97
N ASN A 28 5.10 13.13 -9.01
CA ASN A 28 5.07 14.42 -8.32
C ASN A 28 5.21 14.36 -6.79
N PHE A 29 5.58 13.21 -6.22
CA PHE A 29 5.79 13.04 -4.79
C PHE A 29 7.15 12.44 -4.44
N GLY A 30 8.06 12.32 -5.40
CA GLY A 30 9.42 11.84 -5.18
C GLY A 30 10.30 12.86 -4.48
N GLY A 31 11.51 12.42 -4.08
CA GLY A 31 12.47 13.28 -3.39
C GLY A 31 13.07 14.41 -4.27
N THR A 32 12.84 14.37 -5.58
CA THR A 32 13.24 15.43 -6.52
C THR A 32 12.12 16.43 -6.82
N ASP A 33 10.92 16.15 -6.36
CA ASP A 33 9.74 17.00 -6.55
C ASP A 33 9.65 18.09 -5.48
N ARG A 34 8.91 19.16 -5.76
CA ARG A 34 8.72 20.24 -4.80
C ARG A 34 7.80 19.80 -3.67
N PHE A 35 8.36 19.65 -2.48
CA PHE A 35 7.64 19.22 -1.28
C PHE A 35 6.34 20.01 -1.03
N GLU A 36 6.40 21.34 -1.13
CA GLU A 36 5.22 22.20 -0.88
C GLU A 36 4.10 21.99 -1.91
N THR A 37 4.44 21.61 -3.14
CA THR A 37 3.43 21.26 -4.15
C THR A 37 2.73 19.95 -3.75
N GLY A 38 3.49 18.91 -3.42
CA GLY A 38 2.95 17.64 -2.93
C GLY A 38 2.09 17.83 -1.67
N ARG A 39 2.56 18.65 -0.75
CA ARG A 39 1.83 19.02 0.48
C ARG A 39 0.48 19.66 0.17
N ALA A 40 0.46 20.66 -0.73
CA ALA A 40 -0.77 21.33 -1.13
C ALA A 40 -1.78 20.37 -1.76
N VAL A 41 -1.31 19.46 -2.65
CA VAL A 41 -2.16 18.46 -3.31
C VAL A 41 -2.75 17.47 -2.28
N ILE A 42 -1.93 16.92 -1.38
CA ILE A 42 -2.37 15.96 -0.35
C ILE A 42 -3.39 16.60 0.59
N ARG A 43 -3.15 17.85 1.04
CA ARG A 43 -4.09 18.58 1.89
C ARG A 43 -5.40 18.83 1.18
N ALA A 44 -5.36 19.34 -0.06
CA ALA A 44 -6.56 19.56 -0.85
C ALA A 44 -7.34 18.26 -1.08
N ALA A 45 -6.67 17.16 -1.38
CA ALA A 45 -7.30 15.85 -1.53
C ALA A 45 -8.03 15.45 -0.24
N PHE A 46 -7.37 15.53 0.90
CA PHE A 46 -7.95 15.18 2.20
C PHE A 46 -9.14 16.08 2.54
N ASP A 47 -9.04 17.39 2.33
CA ASP A 47 -10.11 18.34 2.60
C ASP A 47 -11.34 18.11 1.71
N HIS A 48 -11.17 17.49 0.54
CA HIS A 48 -12.25 17.09 -0.37
C HIS A 48 -12.74 15.64 -0.14
N GLY A 49 -12.32 14.97 0.93
CA GLY A 49 -12.80 13.63 1.29
C GLY A 49 -12.05 12.49 0.64
N ILE A 50 -10.92 12.75 -0.02
CA ILE A 50 -10.03 11.69 -0.51
C ILE A 50 -9.17 11.24 0.68
N THR A 51 -9.59 10.18 1.34
CA THR A 51 -8.90 9.63 2.52
C THR A 51 -7.96 8.49 2.18
N HIS A 52 -8.01 7.95 0.96
CA HIS A 52 -7.14 6.87 0.50
C HIS A 52 -5.94 7.43 -0.28
N PHE A 53 -4.75 7.19 0.27
CA PHE A 53 -3.45 7.52 -0.32
C PHE A 53 -2.73 6.22 -0.71
N ASP A 54 -2.43 6.09 -2.00
CA ASP A 54 -1.91 4.86 -2.57
C ASP A 54 -0.43 5.02 -2.98
N LEU A 55 0.44 4.29 -2.28
CA LEU A 55 1.88 4.29 -2.45
C LEU A 55 2.41 2.94 -2.94
N ALA A 56 3.71 2.89 -3.17
CA ALA A 56 4.50 1.68 -3.29
C ALA A 56 5.95 1.97 -2.86
N ASN A 57 6.67 0.93 -2.42
CA ASN A 57 8.04 1.09 -1.96
C ASN A 57 8.99 1.65 -3.02
N ASN A 58 8.72 1.37 -4.30
CA ASN A 58 9.55 1.83 -5.43
C ASN A 58 9.13 3.19 -6.02
N TYR A 59 8.07 3.83 -5.51
CA TYR A 59 7.65 5.14 -6.00
C TYR A 59 8.65 6.24 -5.64
N GLY A 60 8.91 7.12 -6.60
CA GLY A 60 9.89 8.18 -6.49
C GLY A 60 9.99 8.99 -7.77
N PRO A 61 11.16 9.41 -8.25
CA PRO A 61 12.53 9.05 -7.84
C PRO A 61 13.01 9.73 -6.55
N PRO A 62 14.03 9.17 -5.88
CA PRO A 62 14.50 7.79 -5.99
C PRO A 62 13.46 6.79 -5.42
N PRO A 63 13.62 5.47 -5.63
CA PRO A 63 12.77 4.47 -4.98
C PRO A 63 12.69 4.71 -3.46
N GLY A 64 11.46 4.74 -2.92
CA GLY A 64 11.21 5.12 -1.53
C GLY A 64 10.93 6.60 -1.30
N GLY A 65 11.27 7.48 -2.25
CA GLY A 65 11.13 8.93 -2.09
C GLY A 65 9.68 9.39 -1.87
N ALA A 66 8.71 8.74 -2.52
CA ALA A 66 7.31 9.06 -2.30
C ALA A 66 6.84 8.72 -0.87
N GLU A 67 7.28 7.58 -0.33
CA GLU A 67 6.99 7.19 1.06
C GLU A 67 7.67 8.12 2.07
N GLU A 68 8.89 8.58 1.81
CA GLU A 68 9.58 9.56 2.66
C GLU A 68 8.86 10.91 2.66
N THR A 69 8.46 11.41 1.50
CA THR A 69 7.69 12.64 1.35
C THR A 69 6.35 12.53 2.08
N PHE A 70 5.62 11.44 1.87
CA PHE A 70 4.35 11.21 2.55
C PHE A 70 4.53 11.07 4.07
N GLY A 71 5.56 10.38 4.52
CA GLY A 71 5.90 10.26 5.95
C GLY A 71 6.19 11.59 6.62
N ALA A 72 6.87 12.51 5.91
CA ALA A 72 7.07 13.88 6.40
C ALA A 72 5.74 14.63 6.56
N LEU A 73 4.84 14.49 5.58
CA LEU A 73 3.49 15.10 5.61
C LEU A 73 2.59 14.49 6.70
N LEU A 74 2.67 13.17 6.89
CA LEU A 74 1.96 12.51 7.99
C LEU A 74 2.34 13.11 9.34
N ARG A 75 3.63 13.31 9.59
CA ARG A 75 4.11 13.86 10.88
C ARG A 75 3.65 15.27 11.14
N THR A 76 3.63 16.12 10.11
CA THR A 76 3.37 17.55 10.26
C THR A 76 1.89 17.92 10.14
N ASP A 77 1.20 17.33 9.16
CA ASP A 77 -0.12 17.81 8.75
C ASP A 77 -1.25 16.81 9.07
N LEU A 78 -1.00 15.51 8.96
CA LEU A 78 -2.06 14.50 8.97
C LEU A 78 -2.06 13.55 10.17
N ARG A 79 -1.07 13.66 11.07
CA ARG A 79 -0.95 12.76 12.24
C ARG A 79 -2.22 12.69 13.09
N PRO A 80 -2.94 13.80 13.37
CA PRO A 80 -4.18 13.74 14.14
C PRO A 80 -5.32 12.97 13.46
N TYR A 81 -5.18 12.72 12.17
CA TYR A 81 -6.20 12.09 11.33
C TYR A 81 -5.83 10.65 10.91
N ARG A 82 -4.78 10.03 11.50
CA ARG A 82 -4.31 8.70 11.09
C ARG A 82 -5.43 7.67 11.01
N ASP A 83 -6.34 7.66 11.97
CA ASP A 83 -7.45 6.70 12.03
C ASP A 83 -8.58 7.00 11.02
N GLU A 84 -8.57 8.18 10.42
CA GLU A 84 -9.49 8.56 9.34
C GLU A 84 -8.90 8.27 7.96
N LEU A 85 -7.57 8.08 7.88
CA LEU A 85 -6.86 7.83 6.64
C LEU A 85 -6.81 6.35 6.30
N PHE A 86 -6.81 6.09 5.01
CA PHE A 86 -6.57 4.79 4.43
C PHE A 86 -5.26 4.84 3.65
N ILE A 87 -4.23 4.17 4.13
CA ILE A 87 -2.88 4.23 3.56
C ILE A 87 -2.53 2.85 3.02
N SER A 88 -2.20 2.79 1.74
CA SER A 88 -1.72 1.57 1.11
C SER A 88 -0.29 1.71 0.60
N SER A 89 0.46 0.61 0.67
CA SER A 89 1.75 0.48 0.01
C SER A 89 1.92 -0.91 -0.60
N LYS A 90 2.94 -1.07 -1.44
CA LYS A 90 3.15 -2.26 -2.27
C LYS A 90 4.64 -2.60 -2.33
N ALA A 91 4.95 -3.88 -2.53
CA ALA A 91 6.29 -4.35 -2.86
C ALA A 91 6.24 -5.43 -3.95
N GLY A 92 7.23 -5.44 -4.84
CA GLY A 92 7.30 -6.39 -5.96
C GLY A 92 8.28 -5.98 -7.05
N TYR A 93 8.79 -4.74 -7.00
CA TYR A 93 9.81 -4.22 -7.92
C TYR A 93 11.14 -4.02 -7.21
N THR A 94 12.21 -3.93 -7.98
CA THR A 94 13.59 -3.85 -7.46
C THR A 94 13.78 -2.65 -6.54
N MET A 95 14.28 -2.90 -5.33
CA MET A 95 14.57 -1.90 -4.32
C MET A 95 16.04 -1.86 -3.92
N TRP A 96 16.74 -2.99 -3.96
CA TRP A 96 18.17 -3.09 -3.68
C TRP A 96 18.82 -4.20 -4.49
N PRO A 97 20.15 -4.19 -4.69
CA PRO A 97 20.83 -5.22 -5.47
C PRO A 97 20.85 -6.56 -4.72
N GLY A 98 20.99 -7.64 -5.49
CA GLY A 98 21.11 -9.00 -4.98
C GLY A 98 19.81 -9.81 -5.02
N PRO A 99 19.84 -11.06 -4.61
CA PRO A 99 18.76 -12.02 -4.86
C PRO A 99 17.48 -11.79 -4.04
N TYR A 100 17.53 -10.90 -3.06
CA TYR A 100 16.41 -10.64 -2.14
C TYR A 100 15.89 -9.19 -2.25
N GLY A 101 16.24 -8.46 -3.28
CA GLY A 101 15.86 -7.05 -3.46
C GLY A 101 14.67 -6.83 -4.39
N ASP A 102 13.98 -7.89 -4.82
CA ASP A 102 12.93 -7.86 -5.84
C ASP A 102 11.91 -9.00 -5.64
N TRP A 103 10.80 -8.94 -6.38
CA TRP A 103 9.78 -9.97 -6.59
C TRP A 103 8.90 -10.27 -5.38
N GLY A 104 8.68 -11.55 -5.02
CA GLY A 104 7.63 -11.96 -4.11
C GLY A 104 8.03 -12.91 -3.00
N SER A 105 9.35 -13.13 -2.79
CA SER A 105 9.79 -14.00 -1.69
C SER A 105 9.34 -13.46 -0.33
N ARG A 106 9.09 -14.36 0.61
CA ARG A 106 8.76 -14.00 1.99
C ARG A 106 9.78 -13.02 2.60
N LYS A 107 11.07 -13.27 2.34
CA LYS A 107 12.15 -12.40 2.84
C LYS A 107 12.03 -10.99 2.28
N TYR A 108 11.81 -10.85 0.98
CA TYR A 108 11.69 -9.55 0.32
C TYR A 108 10.45 -8.79 0.79
N LEU A 109 9.28 -9.44 0.84
CA LEU A 109 8.02 -8.77 1.19
C LEU A 109 8.04 -8.21 2.62
N ILE A 110 8.52 -9.01 3.59
CA ILE A 110 8.61 -8.57 4.99
C ILE A 110 9.62 -7.43 5.14
N ALA A 111 10.82 -7.57 4.58
CA ALA A 111 11.85 -6.53 4.63
C ALA A 111 11.38 -5.23 3.95
N SER A 112 10.69 -5.34 2.81
CA SER A 112 10.15 -4.18 2.09
C SER A 112 9.11 -3.44 2.91
N LEU A 113 8.17 -4.15 3.52
CA LEU A 113 7.16 -3.49 4.38
C LEU A 113 7.80 -2.83 5.60
N ASP A 114 8.77 -3.49 6.26
CA ASP A 114 9.48 -2.90 7.40
C ASP A 114 10.20 -1.60 7.01
N GLN A 115 10.78 -1.54 5.81
CA GLN A 115 11.40 -0.33 5.28
C GLN A 115 10.35 0.74 4.93
N SER A 116 9.23 0.35 4.33
CA SER A 116 8.11 1.26 4.01
C SER A 116 7.53 1.91 5.27
N LEU A 117 7.29 1.12 6.31
CA LEU A 117 6.81 1.63 7.60
C LEU A 117 7.78 2.63 8.22
N LYS A 118 9.10 2.37 8.14
CA LYS A 118 10.13 3.30 8.63
C LYS A 118 10.12 4.62 7.84
N ARG A 119 10.03 4.57 6.49
CA ARG A 119 9.97 5.78 5.65
C ARG A 119 8.74 6.61 5.95
N MET A 120 7.59 5.97 6.09
CA MET A 120 6.33 6.65 6.37
C MET A 120 6.13 7.01 7.86
N VAL A 121 6.98 6.49 8.75
CA VAL A 121 6.86 6.66 10.22
C VAL A 121 5.50 6.15 10.71
N LEU A 122 5.15 4.94 10.30
CA LEU A 122 3.91 4.25 10.64
C LEU A 122 4.20 2.93 11.34
N ASP A 123 3.28 2.50 12.20
CA ASP A 123 3.30 1.17 12.80
C ASP A 123 2.67 0.12 11.89
N TYR A 124 1.72 0.54 11.05
CA TYR A 124 1.03 -0.31 10.08
C TYR A 124 0.53 0.49 8.87
N VAL A 125 0.31 -0.21 7.76
CA VAL A 125 -0.49 0.28 6.62
C VAL A 125 -1.87 -0.35 6.64
N ASP A 126 -2.85 0.29 6.02
CA ASP A 126 -4.22 -0.26 5.95
C ASP A 126 -4.30 -1.40 4.94
N ILE A 127 -3.72 -1.25 3.76
CA ILE A 127 -3.54 -2.35 2.80
C ILE A 127 -2.07 -2.48 2.42
N PHE A 128 -1.57 -3.72 2.41
CA PHE A 128 -0.31 -4.06 1.77
C PHE A 128 -0.55 -4.93 0.54
N TYR A 129 0.01 -4.51 -0.61
CA TYR A 129 -0.12 -5.25 -1.86
C TYR A 129 1.16 -6.00 -2.21
N HIS A 130 1.01 -7.22 -2.77
CA HIS A 130 2.02 -7.74 -3.66
C HIS A 130 1.84 -7.09 -5.03
N HIS A 131 2.87 -6.35 -5.50
CA HIS A 131 2.76 -5.39 -6.59
C HIS A 131 2.67 -6.03 -7.98
N ARG A 132 3.25 -7.23 -8.13
CA ARG A 132 3.20 -8.04 -9.36
C ARG A 132 3.47 -9.50 -9.02
N PRO A 133 2.92 -10.47 -9.79
CA PRO A 133 3.22 -11.87 -9.56
C PRO A 133 4.70 -12.17 -9.79
N ASP A 134 5.26 -13.06 -8.94
CA ASP A 134 6.63 -13.57 -9.07
C ASP A 134 6.59 -14.88 -9.83
N PRO A 135 7.33 -15.01 -10.96
CA PRO A 135 7.31 -16.23 -11.76
C PRO A 135 8.12 -17.39 -11.15
N GLU A 136 9.00 -17.12 -10.18
CA GLU A 136 9.93 -18.10 -9.62
C GLU A 136 9.59 -18.52 -8.19
N THR A 137 9.04 -17.61 -7.38
CA THR A 137 8.61 -17.94 -6.01
C THR A 137 7.28 -18.68 -6.02
N PRO A 138 7.16 -19.82 -5.31
CA PRO A 138 5.88 -20.51 -5.17
C PRO A 138 4.80 -19.56 -4.65
N LEU A 139 3.63 -19.59 -5.30
CA LEU A 139 2.51 -18.70 -4.94
C LEU A 139 2.10 -18.84 -3.47
N GLU A 140 2.19 -20.05 -2.94
CA GLU A 140 1.89 -20.36 -1.54
C GLU A 140 2.81 -19.65 -0.57
N GLU A 141 4.10 -19.46 -0.90
CA GLU A 141 5.05 -18.73 -0.08
C GLU A 141 4.70 -17.24 -0.04
N THR A 142 4.44 -16.65 -1.19
CA THR A 142 4.02 -15.24 -1.30
C THR A 142 2.74 -15.00 -0.52
N MET A 143 1.71 -15.84 -0.68
CA MET A 143 0.45 -15.69 0.05
C MET A 143 0.61 -15.93 1.57
N ALA A 144 1.46 -16.87 1.96
CA ALA A 144 1.79 -17.08 3.38
C ALA A 144 2.55 -15.88 3.97
N ALA A 145 3.40 -15.21 3.21
CA ALA A 145 4.06 -13.98 3.63
C ALA A 145 3.06 -12.86 3.87
N LEU A 146 2.11 -12.65 2.96
CA LEU A 146 1.04 -11.66 3.12
C LEU A 146 0.15 -11.96 4.34
N THR A 147 -0.22 -13.22 4.56
CA THR A 147 -0.96 -13.64 5.76
C THR A 147 -0.19 -13.33 7.04
N HIS A 148 1.13 -13.60 7.05
CA HIS A 148 1.99 -13.28 8.20
C HIS A 148 2.05 -11.76 8.46
N ILE A 149 2.13 -10.96 7.42
CA ILE A 149 2.13 -9.49 7.53
C ILE A 149 0.87 -9.01 8.25
N VAL A 150 -0.31 -9.51 7.89
CA VAL A 150 -1.56 -9.16 8.56
C VAL A 150 -1.60 -9.69 9.99
N SER A 151 -1.26 -10.95 10.22
CA SER A 151 -1.29 -11.54 11.56
C SER A 151 -0.28 -10.90 12.53
N SER A 152 0.79 -10.29 12.00
CA SER A 152 1.77 -9.53 12.80
C SER A 152 1.36 -8.08 13.09
N GLY A 153 0.21 -7.63 12.57
CA GLY A 153 -0.30 -6.28 12.78
C GLY A 153 0.36 -5.19 11.92
N ARG A 154 1.23 -5.55 10.96
CA ARG A 154 1.91 -4.58 10.09
C ARG A 154 1.05 -4.08 8.93
N ALA A 155 0.01 -4.80 8.59
CA ALA A 155 -1.06 -4.37 7.68
C ALA A 155 -2.40 -4.88 8.19
N LEU A 156 -3.48 -4.12 7.94
CA LEU A 156 -4.82 -4.57 8.32
C LEU A 156 -5.42 -5.51 7.28
N TYR A 157 -5.11 -5.27 6.01
CA TYR A 157 -5.64 -6.02 4.87
C TYR A 157 -4.57 -6.27 3.82
N VAL A 158 -4.84 -7.20 2.92
CA VAL A 158 -4.00 -7.47 1.76
C VAL A 158 -4.73 -7.23 0.46
N GLY A 159 -3.96 -6.74 -0.52
CA GLY A 159 -4.35 -6.62 -1.91
C GLY A 159 -3.35 -7.31 -2.83
N LEU A 160 -3.75 -7.50 -4.07
CA LEU A 160 -2.90 -8.01 -5.14
C LEU A 160 -2.95 -7.03 -6.32
N SER A 161 -1.84 -6.89 -7.04
CA SER A 161 -1.75 -5.97 -8.17
C SER A 161 -1.12 -6.67 -9.36
N ASN A 162 -1.60 -6.35 -10.57
CA ASN A 162 -1.09 -6.88 -11.83
C ASN A 162 -1.21 -8.42 -12.00
N TYR A 163 -2.02 -9.08 -11.21
CA TYR A 163 -2.23 -10.53 -11.34
C TYR A 163 -3.17 -10.84 -12.51
N PRO A 164 -2.78 -11.72 -13.45
CA PRO A 164 -3.71 -12.25 -14.44
C PRO A 164 -4.89 -12.96 -13.76
N ALA A 165 -6.06 -12.97 -14.40
CA ALA A 165 -7.30 -13.42 -13.78
C ALA A 165 -7.23 -14.85 -13.18
N ASP A 166 -6.55 -15.79 -13.86
CA ASP A 166 -6.43 -17.17 -13.38
C ASP A 166 -5.53 -17.24 -12.12
N LEU A 167 -4.41 -16.56 -12.15
CA LEU A 167 -3.49 -16.50 -11.01
C LEU A 167 -4.11 -15.74 -9.84
N MET A 168 -4.87 -14.68 -10.13
CA MET A 168 -5.63 -13.95 -9.11
C MET A 168 -6.64 -14.85 -8.39
N ARG A 169 -7.37 -15.71 -9.11
CA ARG A 169 -8.31 -16.66 -8.51
C ARG A 169 -7.60 -17.65 -7.58
N GLN A 170 -6.44 -18.18 -8.00
CA GLN A 170 -5.63 -19.10 -7.18
C GLN A 170 -5.11 -18.39 -5.92
N ALA A 171 -4.50 -17.21 -6.07
CA ALA A 171 -3.99 -16.43 -4.96
C ALA A 171 -5.09 -16.04 -3.96
N ALA A 172 -6.25 -15.62 -4.45
CA ALA A 172 -7.40 -15.28 -3.60
C ALA A 172 -7.95 -16.50 -2.84
N ALA A 173 -7.95 -17.69 -3.44
CA ALA A 173 -8.31 -18.93 -2.75
C ALA A 173 -7.32 -19.24 -1.62
N LEU A 174 -6.02 -19.21 -1.91
CA LEU A 174 -4.96 -19.44 -0.92
C LEU A 174 -5.04 -18.46 0.26
N LEU A 175 -5.28 -17.19 0.00
CA LEU A 175 -5.44 -16.17 1.04
C LEU A 175 -6.70 -16.40 1.89
N ARG A 176 -7.82 -16.73 1.26
CA ARG A 176 -9.08 -17.03 1.96
C ARG A 176 -8.95 -18.25 2.86
N ASP A 177 -8.31 -19.31 2.37
CA ASP A 177 -8.11 -20.55 3.13
C ASP A 177 -7.21 -20.33 4.37
N ARG A 178 -6.38 -19.29 4.35
CA ARG A 178 -5.55 -18.82 5.46
C ARG A 178 -6.25 -17.80 6.36
N GLY A 179 -7.52 -17.51 6.14
CA GLY A 179 -8.26 -16.52 6.92
C GLY A 179 -7.89 -15.05 6.65
N THR A 180 -7.17 -14.80 5.56
CA THR A 180 -6.73 -13.45 5.16
C THR A 180 -7.21 -13.12 3.76
N PRO A 181 -8.53 -12.91 3.55
CA PRO A 181 -9.07 -12.72 2.21
C PRO A 181 -8.48 -11.48 1.52
N CYS A 182 -8.14 -11.60 0.24
CA CYS A 182 -7.79 -10.46 -0.59
C CYS A 182 -9.00 -9.52 -0.71
N VAL A 183 -8.83 -8.25 -0.32
CA VAL A 183 -9.94 -7.29 -0.29
C VAL A 183 -10.01 -6.42 -1.54
N ILE A 184 -8.92 -6.36 -2.31
CA ILE A 184 -8.82 -5.48 -3.48
C ILE A 184 -7.79 -6.02 -4.49
N HIS A 185 -8.06 -5.82 -5.76
CA HIS A 185 -7.14 -6.04 -6.88
C HIS A 185 -6.95 -4.73 -7.64
N GLN A 186 -5.71 -4.39 -7.98
CA GLN A 186 -5.33 -3.18 -8.70
C GLN A 186 -4.57 -3.52 -9.98
#